data_89963010616b65e2dd3dd3c3d1a21bff
#
_entry.id   89963010616b65e2dd3dd3c3d1a21bff
#
_cell.length_a   1.000
_cell.length_b   1.000
_cell.length_c   1.000
_cell.angle_alpha   90.00
_cell.angle_beta   90.00
_cell.angle_gamma   90.00
#
_symmetry.space_group_name_H-M   'P 1'
#
loop_
_entity.id
_entity.type
_entity.pdbx_description
1 polymer ?
#
loop_
_entity_poly.entity_id
_entity_poly.type
_entity_poly.pdbx_seq_one_letter_code
_entity_poly.pdbx_strand_id
1 'polypeptide(L)'
;YKVITIVSVVCLFLVSMYIMGIMPQNFFPSMDKPYFRADCFLPEGFSIRESEDMMSDIEAYLLEQDEVVNVSVTIGGSPLRYYLASTSFGPKANFGNLLIEVEKKEQSPIVEERLNTYVRENYPDMLIRSSLFKLSPAVEAAIEIGFIGENIDTLAALTERAMNIMRECDMVTDIRSSWGNQVPVWEPAYSQE
;
A
#
# COMPACT_ATOMS: atom_id res chain seq x y z
N TYR A 1 35.75 44.99 18.46
CA TYR A 1 35.34 43.76 17.77
C TYR A 1 34.30 42.92 18.56
N LYS A 2 34.26 43.03 19.92
CA LYS A 2 33.38 42.20 20.77
C LYS A 2 31.88 42.28 20.39
N VAL A 3 31.38 43.48 20.10
CA VAL A 3 29.97 43.70 19.72
C VAL A 3 29.64 43.07 18.36
N ILE A 4 30.59 43.19 17.40
CA ILE A 4 30.42 42.60 16.06
C ILE A 4 30.32 41.08 16.16
N THR A 5 31.17 40.46 16.99
CA THR A 5 31.14 39.01 17.20
C THR A 5 29.82 38.53 17.81
N ILE A 6 29.33 39.25 18.82
CA ILE A 6 28.04 38.92 19.46
C ILE A 6 26.89 39.05 18.46
N VAL A 7 26.81 40.13 17.71
CA VAL A 7 25.77 40.34 16.69
C VAL A 7 25.85 39.25 15.62
N SER A 8 27.04 38.89 15.15
CA SER A 8 27.23 37.84 14.16
C SER A 8 26.73 36.46 14.65
N VAL A 9 27.02 36.10 15.90
CA VAL A 9 26.57 34.86 16.51
C VAL A 9 25.05 34.80 16.64
N VAL A 10 24.44 35.92 17.10
CA VAL A 10 22.97 36.03 17.21
C VAL A 10 22.32 35.93 15.84
N CYS A 11 22.82 36.59 14.83
CA CYS A 11 22.30 36.49 13.47
C CYS A 11 22.39 35.04 12.93
N LEU A 12 23.52 34.35 13.10
CA LEU A 12 23.68 32.95 12.71
C LEU A 12 22.69 32.03 13.44
N PHE A 13 22.47 32.27 14.72
CA PHE A 13 21.51 31.50 15.51
C PHE A 13 20.08 31.69 15.00
N LEU A 14 19.66 32.93 14.72
CA LEU A 14 18.33 33.21 14.16
C LEU A 14 18.12 32.60 12.77
N VAL A 15 19.15 32.67 11.91
CA VAL A 15 19.15 32.03 10.60
C VAL A 15 19.04 30.50 10.73
N SER A 16 19.77 29.91 11.67
CA SER A 16 19.71 28.46 11.93
C SER A 16 18.31 28.03 12.41
N MET A 17 17.70 28.78 13.31
CA MET A 17 16.32 28.52 13.75
C MET A 17 15.30 28.61 12.60
N TYR A 18 15.47 29.61 11.74
CA TYR A 18 14.61 29.78 10.57
C TYR A 18 14.73 28.60 9.60
N ILE A 19 15.97 28.17 9.30
CA ILE A 19 16.23 27.00 8.42
C ILE A 19 15.65 25.73 9.04
N MET A 20 15.80 25.53 10.35
CA MET A 20 15.24 24.35 11.04
C MET A 20 13.71 24.29 10.93
N GLY A 21 13.02 25.42 10.92
CA GLY A 21 11.57 25.49 10.74
C GLY A 21 11.08 25.16 9.33
N ILE A 22 11.93 25.33 8.33
CA ILE A 22 11.60 25.04 6.92
C ILE A 22 11.97 23.60 6.53
N MET A 23 12.88 22.96 7.28
CA MET A 23 13.30 21.57 6.98
C MET A 23 12.13 20.60 7.15
N PRO A 24 11.82 19.77 6.12
CA PRO A 24 10.83 18.74 6.25
C PRO A 24 11.26 17.72 7.30
N GLN A 25 10.47 17.56 8.35
CA GLN A 25 10.74 16.62 9.43
C GLN A 25 10.16 15.25 9.07
N ASN A 26 10.87 14.49 8.26
CA ASN A 26 10.52 13.11 7.95
C ASN A 26 11.30 12.18 8.89
N PHE A 27 10.60 11.56 9.82
CA PHE A 27 11.20 10.59 10.76
C PHE A 27 11.69 9.34 10.01
N PHE A 28 10.94 8.91 8.99
CA PHE A 28 11.32 7.82 8.09
C PHE A 28 11.25 8.30 6.63
N PRO A 29 12.35 8.75 6.03
CA PRO A 29 12.36 9.13 4.64
C PRO A 29 12.16 7.90 3.73
N SER A 30 11.58 8.12 2.55
CA SER A 30 11.58 7.10 1.50
C SER A 30 13.00 6.79 1.06
N MET A 31 13.25 5.53 0.70
CA MET A 31 14.55 5.12 0.15
C MET A 31 14.81 5.85 -1.17
N ASP A 32 16.06 6.19 -1.40
CA ASP A 32 16.51 6.85 -2.63
C ASP A 32 16.76 5.80 -3.72
N LYS A 33 15.69 5.12 -4.13
CA LYS A 33 15.72 4.06 -5.14
C LYS A 33 14.57 4.26 -6.14
N PRO A 34 14.82 4.01 -7.44
CA PRO A 34 13.81 4.14 -8.48
C PRO A 34 12.89 2.89 -8.54
N TYR A 35 12.46 2.41 -7.40
CA TYR A 35 11.58 1.27 -7.27
C TYR A 35 10.40 1.59 -6.38
N PHE A 36 9.23 1.06 -6.75
CA PHE A 36 8.09 0.99 -5.84
C PHE A 36 7.41 -0.37 -5.98
N ARG A 37 6.63 -0.72 -4.98
CA ARG A 37 5.86 -1.96 -4.99
C ARG A 37 4.38 -1.67 -5.00
N ALA A 38 3.62 -2.59 -5.57
CA ALA A 38 2.17 -2.61 -5.46
C ALA A 38 1.70 -4.00 -5.05
N ASP A 39 0.92 -4.05 -3.98
CA ASP A 39 0.26 -5.25 -3.49
C ASP A 39 -1.18 -5.23 -4.00
N CYS A 40 -1.56 -6.24 -4.79
CA CYS A 40 -2.87 -6.39 -5.38
C CYS A 40 -3.64 -7.50 -4.65
N PHE A 41 -4.79 -7.15 -4.09
CA PHE A 41 -5.68 -8.08 -3.40
C PHE A 41 -6.97 -8.21 -4.20
N LEU A 42 -7.21 -9.40 -4.69
CA LEU A 42 -8.47 -9.74 -5.35
C LEU A 42 -9.49 -10.20 -4.30
N PRO A 43 -10.78 -10.18 -4.62
CA PRO A 43 -11.82 -10.74 -3.75
C PRO A 43 -11.54 -12.20 -3.39
N GLU A 44 -11.99 -12.63 -2.21
CA GLU A 44 -11.89 -14.02 -1.81
C GLU A 44 -12.71 -14.91 -2.77
N GLY A 45 -12.17 -16.09 -3.08
CA GLY A 45 -12.79 -17.04 -4.01
C GLY A 45 -12.20 -17.02 -5.42
N PHE A 46 -11.36 -16.04 -5.75
CA PHE A 46 -10.62 -16.03 -7.01
C PHE A 46 -9.57 -17.14 -7.04
N SER A 47 -9.45 -17.81 -8.18
CA SER A 47 -8.42 -18.80 -8.42
C SER A 47 -7.09 -18.13 -8.75
N ILE A 48 -5.99 -18.87 -8.57
CA ILE A 48 -4.66 -18.37 -8.92
C ILE A 48 -4.52 -18.05 -10.42
N ARG A 49 -5.28 -18.72 -11.29
CA ARG A 49 -5.26 -18.47 -12.75
C ARG A 49 -5.93 -17.14 -13.09
N GLU A 50 -7.07 -16.84 -12.47
CA GLU A 50 -7.73 -15.54 -12.64
C GLU A 50 -6.85 -14.41 -12.14
N SER A 51 -6.13 -14.64 -11.03
CA SER A 51 -5.15 -13.69 -10.52
C SER A 51 -3.98 -13.51 -11.50
N GLU A 52 -3.51 -14.58 -12.14
CA GLU A 52 -2.45 -14.55 -13.15
C GLU A 52 -2.86 -13.74 -14.38
N ASP A 53 -4.06 -13.96 -14.89
CA ASP A 53 -4.57 -13.25 -16.07
C ASP A 53 -4.64 -11.75 -15.79
N MET A 54 -5.24 -11.33 -14.66
CA MET A 54 -5.35 -9.91 -14.29
C MET A 54 -3.98 -9.27 -14.04
N MET A 55 -3.08 -9.97 -13.36
CA MET A 55 -1.73 -9.45 -13.10
C MET A 55 -0.91 -9.32 -14.37
N SER A 56 -1.09 -10.21 -15.35
CA SER A 56 -0.42 -10.14 -16.64
C SER A 56 -0.91 -8.94 -17.47
N ASP A 57 -2.20 -8.61 -17.40
CA ASP A 57 -2.75 -7.42 -18.05
C ASP A 57 -2.18 -6.13 -17.44
N ILE A 58 -2.07 -6.09 -16.10
CA ILE A 58 -1.47 -4.95 -15.39
C ILE A 58 0.02 -4.81 -15.72
N GLU A 59 0.74 -5.94 -15.80
CA GLU A 59 2.15 -5.95 -16.22
C GLU A 59 2.31 -5.40 -17.64
N ALA A 60 1.49 -5.84 -18.58
CA ALA A 60 1.51 -5.36 -19.95
C ALA A 60 1.26 -3.86 -20.03
N TYR A 61 0.25 -3.36 -19.32
CA TYR A 61 -0.04 -1.93 -19.21
C TYR A 61 1.15 -1.13 -18.66
N LEU A 62 1.83 -1.64 -17.65
CA LEU A 62 3.00 -0.96 -17.06
C LEU A 62 4.18 -0.93 -18.02
N LEU A 63 4.45 -2.02 -18.73
CA LEU A 63 5.56 -2.13 -19.68
C LEU A 63 5.36 -1.27 -20.95
N GLU A 64 4.15 -0.80 -21.24
CA GLU A 64 3.87 0.15 -22.30
C GLU A 64 4.26 1.60 -21.94
N GLN A 65 4.58 1.90 -20.69
CA GLN A 65 4.94 3.24 -20.24
C GLN A 65 6.45 3.49 -20.40
N ASP A 66 6.81 4.58 -21.03
CA ASP A 66 8.21 4.95 -21.33
C ASP A 66 9.08 5.09 -20.07
N GLU A 67 8.46 5.43 -18.93
CA GLU A 67 9.16 5.63 -17.66
C GLU A 67 9.47 4.30 -16.94
N VAL A 68 8.83 3.19 -17.33
CA VAL A 68 9.00 1.88 -16.67
C VAL A 68 10.10 1.08 -17.36
N VAL A 69 11.10 0.70 -16.58
CA VAL A 69 12.26 -0.08 -17.06
C VAL A 69 11.99 -1.57 -16.96
N ASN A 70 11.38 -1.99 -15.84
CA ASN A 70 11.13 -3.41 -15.58
C ASN A 70 9.98 -3.58 -14.58
N VAL A 71 9.26 -4.69 -14.72
CA VAL A 71 8.20 -5.11 -13.81
C VAL A 71 8.46 -6.56 -13.40
N SER A 72 8.45 -6.82 -12.12
CA SER A 72 8.53 -8.19 -11.59
C SER A 72 7.23 -8.53 -10.90
N VAL A 73 6.54 -9.55 -11.38
CA VAL A 73 5.25 -10.01 -10.88
C VAL A 73 5.42 -11.27 -10.05
N THR A 74 4.79 -11.32 -8.89
CA THR A 74 4.71 -12.52 -8.06
C THR A 74 3.25 -12.78 -7.73
N ILE A 75 2.77 -13.99 -7.99
CA ILE A 75 1.36 -14.37 -7.85
C ILE A 75 1.24 -15.49 -6.82
N GLY A 76 0.15 -15.48 -6.05
CA GLY A 76 -0.14 -16.52 -5.07
C GLY A 76 0.61 -16.41 -3.75
N GLY A 77 1.25 -15.27 -3.50
CA GLY A 77 1.98 -14.98 -2.26
C GLY A 77 2.96 -13.84 -2.44
N SER A 78 3.52 -13.35 -1.34
CA SER A 78 4.58 -12.35 -1.42
C SER A 78 5.92 -13.00 -1.75
N PRO A 79 6.77 -12.31 -2.49
CA PRO A 79 8.16 -12.73 -2.64
C PRO A 79 8.88 -12.68 -1.28
N LEU A 80 10.11 -13.21 -1.25
CA LEU A 80 10.97 -13.03 -0.09
C LEU A 80 11.13 -11.53 0.22
N ARG A 81 11.35 -11.21 1.50
CA ARG A 81 11.47 -9.81 1.93
C ARG A 81 12.51 -9.06 1.12
N TYR A 82 12.13 -7.98 0.49
CA TYR A 82 13.05 -7.08 -0.20
C TYR A 82 13.99 -6.35 0.77
N TYR A 83 13.49 -6.06 1.98
CA TYR A 83 14.24 -5.42 3.07
C TYR A 83 13.56 -5.71 4.42
N LEU A 84 14.25 -5.40 5.52
CA LEU A 84 13.82 -5.78 6.87
C LEU A 84 12.41 -5.33 7.27
N ALA A 85 12.00 -4.14 6.84
CA ALA A 85 10.70 -3.56 7.16
C ALA A 85 9.59 -3.94 6.16
N SER A 86 9.87 -4.80 5.18
CA SER A 86 8.89 -5.27 4.19
C SER A 86 7.95 -6.29 4.82
N THR A 87 6.63 -6.10 4.66
CA THR A 87 5.64 -7.11 5.00
C THR A 87 5.65 -8.22 3.95
N SER A 88 5.55 -9.47 4.39
CA SER A 88 5.42 -10.62 3.52
C SER A 88 4.12 -11.35 3.87
N PHE A 89 3.32 -11.63 2.85
CA PHE A 89 2.09 -12.41 2.97
C PHE A 89 2.38 -13.86 2.60
N GLY A 90 1.78 -14.80 3.33
CA GLY A 90 1.86 -16.23 3.04
C GLY A 90 1.14 -16.59 1.73
N PRO A 91 1.08 -17.89 1.38
CA PRO A 91 0.39 -18.35 0.18
C PRO A 91 -1.08 -17.90 0.18
N LYS A 92 -1.49 -17.19 -0.88
CA LYS A 92 -2.83 -16.65 -1.03
C LYS A 92 -3.18 -16.55 -2.52
N ALA A 93 -4.12 -17.37 -3.01
CA ALA A 93 -4.43 -17.48 -4.44
C ALA A 93 -4.93 -16.17 -5.05
N ASN A 94 -5.62 -15.33 -4.27
CA ASN A 94 -6.18 -14.04 -4.67
C ASN A 94 -5.23 -12.86 -4.35
N PHE A 95 -3.92 -13.09 -4.39
CA PHE A 95 -2.92 -12.07 -4.11
C PHE A 95 -1.84 -12.04 -5.19
N GLY A 96 -1.50 -10.82 -5.64
CA GLY A 96 -0.37 -10.54 -6.51
C GLY A 96 0.48 -9.39 -5.96
N ASN A 97 1.77 -9.46 -6.22
CA ASN A 97 2.70 -8.40 -5.87
C ASN A 97 3.48 -7.97 -7.11
N LEU A 98 3.57 -6.69 -7.32
CA LEU A 98 4.34 -6.03 -8.37
C LEU A 98 5.52 -5.28 -7.75
N LEU A 99 6.70 -5.49 -8.30
CA LEU A 99 7.86 -4.64 -8.08
C LEU A 99 8.16 -3.91 -9.38
N ILE A 100 7.98 -2.60 -9.37
CA ILE A 100 8.09 -1.75 -10.55
C ILE A 100 9.39 -0.94 -10.44
N GLU A 101 10.22 -1.04 -11.48
CA GLU A 101 11.42 -0.25 -11.65
C GLU A 101 11.15 0.87 -12.66
N VAL A 102 11.44 2.10 -12.26
CA VAL A 102 11.33 3.27 -13.13
C VAL A 102 12.71 3.85 -13.45
N GLU A 103 12.82 4.60 -14.53
CA GLU A 103 14.09 5.17 -14.96
C GLU A 103 14.64 6.16 -13.90
N LYS A 104 13.77 6.98 -13.31
CA LYS A 104 14.14 7.98 -12.31
C LYS A 104 13.16 7.94 -11.13
N LYS A 105 13.67 8.12 -9.92
CA LYS A 105 12.88 8.13 -8.68
C LYS A 105 11.71 9.12 -8.72
N GLU A 106 11.92 10.28 -9.32
CA GLU A 106 10.92 11.35 -9.41
C GLU A 106 9.69 10.93 -10.23
N GLN A 107 9.82 9.91 -11.08
CA GLN A 107 8.74 9.35 -11.90
C GLN A 107 7.87 8.35 -11.13
N SER A 108 8.40 7.77 -10.04
CA SER A 108 7.67 6.76 -9.25
C SER A 108 6.28 7.22 -8.81
N PRO A 109 6.06 8.43 -8.26
CA PRO A 109 4.71 8.87 -7.87
C PRO A 109 3.76 9.03 -9.07
N ILE A 110 4.28 9.39 -10.24
CA ILE A 110 3.48 9.58 -11.47
C ILE A 110 3.00 8.23 -11.99
N VAL A 111 3.92 7.25 -12.07
CA VAL A 111 3.59 5.89 -12.52
C VAL A 111 2.67 5.20 -11.49
N GLU A 112 2.90 5.43 -10.19
CA GLU A 112 2.06 4.94 -9.10
C GLU A 112 0.61 5.44 -9.23
N GLU A 113 0.41 6.72 -9.48
CA GLU A 113 -0.92 7.32 -9.67
C GLU A 113 -1.63 6.78 -10.91
N ARG A 114 -0.91 6.64 -12.03
CA ARG A 114 -1.44 6.04 -13.27
C ARG A 114 -1.85 4.58 -13.05
N LEU A 115 -1.02 3.80 -12.37
CA LEU A 115 -1.33 2.41 -12.02
C LEU A 115 -2.59 2.32 -11.15
N ASN A 116 -2.68 3.13 -10.10
CA ASN A 116 -3.84 3.16 -9.22
C ASN A 116 -5.13 3.57 -9.95
N THR A 117 -5.03 4.48 -10.92
CA THR A 117 -6.15 4.90 -11.76
C THR A 117 -6.57 3.77 -12.69
N TYR A 118 -5.62 3.17 -13.39
CA TYR A 118 -5.86 2.05 -14.30
C TYR A 118 -6.55 0.87 -13.60
N VAL A 119 -6.05 0.48 -12.43
CA VAL A 119 -6.65 -0.62 -11.67
C VAL A 119 -8.05 -0.27 -11.19
N ARG A 120 -8.29 0.95 -10.72
CA ARG A 120 -9.63 1.40 -10.30
C ARG A 120 -10.66 1.38 -11.43
N GLU A 121 -10.24 1.73 -12.64
CA GLU A 121 -11.13 1.81 -13.80
C GLU A 121 -11.41 0.43 -14.40
N ASN A 122 -10.42 -0.46 -14.47
CA ASN A 122 -10.55 -1.76 -15.13
C ASN A 122 -10.87 -2.91 -14.17
N TYR A 123 -10.46 -2.79 -12.89
CA TYR A 123 -10.61 -3.83 -11.86
C TYR A 123 -11.17 -3.24 -10.56
N PRO A 124 -12.43 -2.75 -10.54
CA PRO A 124 -13.01 -2.04 -9.39
C PRO A 124 -13.09 -2.87 -8.11
N ASP A 125 -13.12 -4.20 -8.24
CA ASP A 125 -13.15 -5.12 -7.11
C ASP A 125 -11.74 -5.48 -6.58
N MET A 126 -10.68 -5.08 -7.29
CA MET A 126 -9.30 -5.30 -6.87
C MET A 126 -8.86 -4.17 -5.96
N LEU A 127 -8.37 -4.50 -4.77
CA LEU A 127 -7.69 -3.54 -3.92
C LEU A 127 -6.21 -3.50 -4.27
N ILE A 128 -5.74 -2.36 -4.76
CA ILE A 128 -4.32 -2.11 -4.99
C ILE A 128 -3.75 -1.27 -3.86
N ARG A 129 -2.58 -1.65 -3.36
CA ARG A 129 -1.80 -0.88 -2.39
C ARG A 129 -0.41 -0.65 -2.95
N SER A 130 -0.21 0.49 -3.54
CA SER A 130 1.11 0.93 -3.97
C SER A 130 1.85 1.65 -2.85
N SER A 131 3.15 1.49 -2.80
CA SER A 131 3.99 2.18 -1.82
C SER A 131 5.44 2.27 -2.27
N LEU A 132 6.02 3.45 -2.08
CA LEU A 132 7.46 3.63 -2.14
C LEU A 132 8.14 2.87 -0.98
N PHE A 133 9.35 2.39 -1.21
CA PHE A 133 10.12 1.78 -0.13
C PHE A 133 10.49 2.82 0.94
N LYS A 134 10.09 2.55 2.19
CA LYS A 134 10.38 3.38 3.36
C LYS A 134 11.14 2.54 4.38
N LEU A 135 12.05 3.16 5.11
CA LEU A 135 12.76 2.53 6.24
C LEU A 135 11.89 2.45 7.52
N SER A 136 10.60 2.73 7.40
CA SER A 136 9.65 2.59 8.51
C SER A 136 9.12 1.17 8.61
N PRO A 137 8.67 0.73 9.80
CA PRO A 137 7.85 -0.45 9.91
C PRO A 137 6.67 -0.36 8.93
N ALA A 138 6.38 -1.47 8.26
CA ALA A 138 5.24 -1.51 7.35
C ALA A 138 3.95 -1.37 8.17
N VAL A 139 3.18 -0.33 7.90
CA VAL A 139 1.85 -0.13 8.46
C VAL A 139 0.86 -0.54 7.38
N GLU A 140 -0.08 -1.42 7.73
CA GLU A 140 -1.04 -1.91 6.75
C GLU A 140 -2.05 -0.86 6.32
N ALA A 141 -2.44 0.02 7.23
CA ALA A 141 -3.30 1.15 6.95
C ALA A 141 -2.89 2.37 7.80
N ALA A 142 -3.16 3.58 7.31
CA ALA A 142 -2.91 4.80 8.07
C ALA A 142 -3.84 4.93 9.29
N ILE A 143 -5.05 4.39 9.18
CA ILE A 143 -6.06 4.37 10.23
C ILE A 143 -6.60 2.94 10.32
N GLU A 144 -6.53 2.34 11.50
CA GLU A 144 -7.09 1.03 11.79
C GLU A 144 -8.09 1.15 12.94
N ILE A 145 -9.30 0.62 12.74
CA ILE A 145 -10.35 0.56 13.76
C ILE A 145 -10.63 -0.90 14.05
N GLY A 146 -10.36 -1.34 15.27
CA GLY A 146 -10.62 -2.70 15.72
C GLY A 146 -11.89 -2.79 16.58
N PHE A 147 -12.78 -3.73 16.25
CA PHE A 147 -13.91 -4.12 17.09
C PHE A 147 -13.60 -5.45 17.75
N ILE A 148 -13.78 -5.53 19.05
CA ILE A 148 -13.54 -6.74 19.87
C ILE A 148 -14.84 -7.15 20.53
N GLY A 149 -15.24 -8.40 20.38
CA GLY A 149 -16.46 -8.93 20.97
C GLY A 149 -16.63 -10.44 20.72
N GLU A 150 -17.61 -11.05 21.35
CA GLU A 150 -17.86 -12.50 21.26
C GLU A 150 -18.82 -12.85 20.12
N ASN A 151 -19.68 -11.92 19.69
CA ASN A 151 -20.72 -12.17 18.70
C ASN A 151 -20.27 -11.68 17.31
N ILE A 152 -20.10 -12.63 16.40
CA ILE A 152 -19.62 -12.40 15.02
C ILE A 152 -20.57 -11.50 14.23
N ASP A 153 -21.88 -11.72 14.34
CA ASP A 153 -22.88 -10.94 13.58
C ASP A 153 -22.88 -9.46 14.02
N THR A 154 -22.72 -9.24 15.33
CA THR A 154 -22.62 -7.88 15.88
C THR A 154 -21.33 -7.20 15.40
N LEU A 155 -20.21 -7.92 15.37
CA LEU A 155 -18.94 -7.38 14.87
C LEU A 155 -19.03 -7.05 13.39
N ALA A 156 -19.66 -7.91 12.56
CA ALA A 156 -19.88 -7.66 11.15
C ALA A 156 -20.71 -6.40 10.92
N ALA A 157 -21.82 -6.28 11.65
CA ALA A 157 -22.71 -5.11 11.54
C ALA A 157 -22.02 -3.80 11.96
N LEU A 158 -21.20 -3.84 13.03
CA LEU A 158 -20.41 -2.67 13.46
C LEU A 158 -19.34 -2.29 12.43
N THR A 159 -18.66 -3.27 11.85
CA THR A 159 -17.65 -3.07 10.82
C THR A 159 -18.27 -2.42 9.58
N GLU A 160 -19.39 -2.93 9.10
CA GLU A 160 -20.10 -2.37 7.95
C GLU A 160 -20.58 -0.94 8.22
N ARG A 161 -21.12 -0.68 9.41
CA ARG A 161 -21.52 0.68 9.81
C ARG A 161 -20.33 1.64 9.85
N ALA A 162 -19.18 1.20 10.38
CA ALA A 162 -17.98 2.01 10.41
C ALA A 162 -17.48 2.30 8.99
N MET A 163 -17.43 1.29 8.11
CA MET A 163 -17.05 1.46 6.70
C MET A 163 -17.95 2.45 5.97
N ASN A 164 -19.27 2.41 6.22
CA ASN A 164 -20.22 3.36 5.62
C ASN A 164 -19.96 4.80 6.09
N ILE A 165 -19.69 5.01 7.37
CA ILE A 165 -19.33 6.33 7.91
C ILE A 165 -18.01 6.83 7.29
N MET A 166 -17.02 5.94 7.12
CA MET A 166 -15.75 6.30 6.49
C MET A 166 -15.91 6.67 5.02
N ARG A 167 -16.82 6.01 4.28
CA ARG A 167 -17.12 6.32 2.86
C ARG A 167 -17.74 7.70 2.67
N GLU A 168 -18.39 8.26 3.69
CA GLU A 168 -18.92 9.62 3.66
C GLU A 168 -17.82 10.68 3.78
N CYS A 169 -16.58 10.29 4.08
CA CYS A 169 -15.45 11.19 4.25
C CYS A 169 -14.57 11.19 2.97
N ASP A 170 -14.55 12.30 2.24
CA ASP A 170 -13.78 12.44 0.98
C ASP A 170 -12.27 12.27 1.14
N MET A 171 -11.75 12.37 2.37
CA MET A 171 -10.32 12.21 2.66
C MET A 171 -9.88 10.78 2.92
N VAL A 172 -10.82 9.83 2.98
CA VAL A 172 -10.54 8.41 3.26
C VAL A 172 -10.70 7.59 1.98
N THR A 173 -9.64 6.89 1.61
CA THR A 173 -9.60 5.99 0.45
C THR A 173 -9.27 4.57 0.91
N ASP A 174 -9.52 3.57 0.08
CA ASP A 174 -9.16 2.17 0.29
C ASP A 174 -9.72 1.56 1.59
N ILE A 175 -11.01 1.81 1.84
CA ILE A 175 -11.72 1.31 3.02
C ILE A 175 -12.00 -0.19 2.86
N ARG A 176 -11.52 -0.98 3.81
CA ARG A 176 -11.66 -2.44 3.78
C ARG A 176 -11.89 -3.03 5.16
N SER A 177 -12.42 -4.24 5.18
CA SER A 177 -12.47 -5.11 6.36
C SER A 177 -11.37 -6.16 6.28
N SER A 178 -10.78 -6.53 7.42
CA SER A 178 -9.84 -7.65 7.52
C SER A 178 -10.50 -9.02 7.26
N TRP A 179 -11.81 -9.11 7.32
CA TRP A 179 -12.56 -10.34 7.04
C TRP A 179 -12.79 -10.59 5.54
N GLY A 180 -12.59 -9.57 4.69
CA GLY A 180 -12.85 -9.68 3.26
C GLY A 180 -14.34 -9.85 2.93
N ASN A 181 -14.63 -10.41 1.76
CA ASN A 181 -15.98 -10.77 1.32
C ASN A 181 -16.35 -12.19 1.77
N GLN A 182 -17.64 -12.44 1.91
CA GLN A 182 -18.16 -13.78 2.20
C GLN A 182 -18.11 -14.66 0.95
N VAL A 183 -17.63 -15.88 1.11
CA VAL A 183 -17.60 -16.90 0.05
C VAL A 183 -18.38 -18.14 0.49
N PRO A 184 -19.12 -18.83 -0.41
CA PRO A 184 -19.75 -20.09 -0.09
C PRO A 184 -18.69 -21.18 0.10
N VAL A 185 -18.77 -21.91 1.20
CA VAL A 185 -17.89 -23.05 1.51
C VAL A 185 -18.70 -24.34 1.47
N TRP A 186 -18.22 -25.34 0.73
CA TRP A 186 -18.81 -26.67 0.72
C TRP A 186 -18.10 -27.52 1.77
N GLU A 187 -18.85 -27.92 2.80
CA GLU A 187 -18.37 -28.79 3.85
C GLU A 187 -18.97 -30.19 3.64
N PRO A 188 -18.20 -31.19 3.16
CA PRO A 188 -18.73 -32.54 2.97
C PRO A 188 -18.94 -33.20 4.33
N ALA A 189 -20.19 -33.59 4.62
CA ALA A 189 -20.51 -34.42 5.77
C ALA A 189 -20.28 -35.90 5.39
N TYR A 190 -19.27 -36.53 5.93
CA TYR A 190 -19.02 -37.96 5.75
C TYR A 190 -19.87 -38.79 6.69
N SER A 191 -20.71 -39.69 6.15
CA SER A 191 -21.35 -40.75 6.94
C SER A 191 -20.34 -41.88 7.14
N GLN A 192 -20.07 -42.23 8.39
CA GLN A 192 -19.29 -43.42 8.75
C GLN A 192 -20.28 -44.59 8.99
N GLU A 193 -20.92 -45.10 7.95
CA GLU A 193 -21.60 -46.41 7.99
C GLU A 193 -20.69 -47.48 7.46
#